data_67689016509ba01ba1fb428a4ac4b9c0
#
_entry.id   67689016509ba01ba1fb428a4ac4b9c0
#
_cell.length_a   1.000
_cell.length_b   1.000
_cell.length_c   1.000
_cell.angle_alpha   90.00
_cell.angle_beta   90.00
_cell.angle_gamma   90.00
#
_symmetry.space_group_name_H-M   'P 1'
#
loop_
_entity.id
_entity.type
_entity.pdbx_description
1 polymer ?
#
loop_
_entity_poly.entity_id
_entity_poly.type
_entity_poly.pdbx_seq_one_letter_code
_entity_poly.pdbx_strand_id
1 'polypeptide(L)'
;MLDLRRLYHPDGKTLGTAISGLSGSGKTTIVISTLQNAIKSNEFGEYHRFIIIDPKTQKGDYDLLAKPVTDLKKAFKSIRKNRVTLFWPNVEEFGNDVSDIVDYLFALADKEPKTSFTLVIDEASILITPTKIPPSLKRLSVQGRAKRIKPVFIGQRPIFNRWLDANLSNLILARTLPVDFDTLQKRWGVDFEQYQESLAEVDYSFMFFDLEKVVVKMMNPVPLPKVPKEPKKRTWMDRFFTN
;
A
#
# COMPACT_ATOMS: atom_id res chain seq x y z
N MET A 1 15.53 -10.33 1.51
CA MET A 1 14.84 -9.19 2.15
C MET A 1 14.16 -8.38 1.05
N LEU A 2 12.93 -7.89 1.28
CA LEU A 2 12.24 -7.00 0.35
C LEU A 2 12.95 -5.62 0.31
N ASP A 3 13.13 -5.10 -0.90
CA ASP A 3 13.59 -3.73 -1.09
C ASP A 3 12.42 -2.76 -0.85
N LEU A 4 12.38 -2.13 0.32
CA LEU A 4 11.29 -1.23 0.73
C LEU A 4 11.24 0.03 -0.13
N ARG A 5 12.38 0.54 -0.59
CA ARG A 5 12.39 1.71 -1.49
C ARG A 5 11.72 1.37 -2.80
N ARG A 6 12.04 0.19 -3.35
CA ARG A 6 11.42 -0.26 -4.59
C ARG A 6 9.89 -0.41 -4.47
N LEU A 7 9.39 -0.85 -3.31
CA LEU A 7 7.96 -1.01 -3.06
C LEU A 7 7.24 0.34 -2.88
N TYR A 8 7.85 1.25 -2.15
CA TYR A 8 7.13 2.41 -1.61
C TYR A 8 7.68 3.77 -2.06
N HIS A 9 8.92 3.86 -2.55
CA HIS A 9 9.50 5.16 -2.91
C HIS A 9 9.39 5.44 -4.42
N PRO A 10 8.97 6.64 -4.82
CA PRO A 10 9.00 7.07 -6.22
C PRO A 10 10.40 7.55 -6.60
N ASP A 11 11.35 6.63 -6.77
CA ASP A 11 12.76 6.92 -7.08
C ASP A 11 13.00 7.38 -8.53
N GLY A 12 11.93 7.61 -9.29
CA GLY A 12 11.99 8.01 -10.69
C GLY A 12 12.20 6.85 -11.67
N LYS A 13 12.51 5.64 -11.18
CA LYS A 13 12.70 4.44 -12.01
C LYS A 13 11.53 3.46 -11.86
N THR A 14 10.99 3.31 -10.64
CA THR A 14 9.94 2.36 -10.35
C THR A 14 8.55 2.96 -10.51
N LEU A 15 7.65 2.19 -11.10
CA LEU A 15 6.23 2.49 -11.26
C LEU A 15 5.44 2.01 -10.02
N GLY A 16 4.14 1.75 -10.16
CA GLY A 16 3.29 1.28 -9.06
C GLY A 16 3.66 -0.10 -8.51
N THR A 17 3.13 -0.41 -7.35
CA THR A 17 3.16 -1.73 -6.72
C THR A 17 1.75 -2.26 -6.57
N ALA A 18 1.52 -3.53 -6.92
CA ALA A 18 0.28 -4.23 -6.62
C ALA A 18 0.50 -5.31 -5.55
N ILE A 19 -0.48 -5.49 -4.67
CA ILE A 19 -0.47 -6.52 -3.63
C ILE A 19 -1.82 -7.24 -3.69
N SER A 20 -1.79 -8.53 -3.97
CA SER A 20 -3.02 -9.31 -4.19
C SER A 20 -3.01 -10.63 -3.46
N GLY A 21 -4.20 -11.17 -3.23
CA GLY A 21 -4.41 -12.47 -2.61
C GLY A 21 -5.79 -12.57 -1.96
N LEU A 22 -6.22 -13.76 -1.60
CA LEU A 22 -7.49 -14.03 -0.96
C LEU A 22 -7.65 -13.29 0.38
N SER A 23 -8.87 -13.16 0.86
CA SER A 23 -9.12 -12.72 2.24
C SER A 23 -8.40 -13.66 3.21
N GLY A 24 -7.81 -13.12 4.27
CA GLY A 24 -7.05 -13.89 5.26
C GLY A 24 -5.67 -14.39 4.79
N SER A 25 -5.20 -14.04 3.59
CA SER A 25 -3.88 -14.45 3.08
C SER A 25 -2.70 -13.62 3.61
N GLY A 26 -2.94 -12.69 4.54
CA GLY A 26 -1.88 -11.89 5.16
C GLY A 26 -1.49 -10.60 4.43
N LYS A 27 -2.21 -10.17 3.37
CA LYS A 27 -1.89 -8.93 2.63
C LYS A 27 -1.72 -7.71 3.53
N THR A 28 -2.71 -7.46 4.38
CA THR A 28 -2.69 -6.32 5.31
C THR A 28 -1.49 -6.41 6.26
N THR A 29 -1.18 -7.61 6.77
CA THR A 29 0.00 -7.86 7.61
C THR A 29 1.30 -7.55 6.87
N ILE A 30 1.42 -8.00 5.61
CA ILE A 30 2.58 -7.70 4.75
C ILE A 30 2.75 -6.19 4.62
N VAL A 31 1.66 -5.48 4.30
CA VAL A 31 1.70 -4.02 4.10
C VAL A 31 2.05 -3.29 5.39
N ILE A 32 1.38 -3.57 6.49
CA ILE A 32 1.63 -2.89 7.77
C ILE A 32 3.06 -3.13 8.24
N SER A 33 3.52 -4.39 8.23
CA SER A 33 4.87 -4.73 8.67
C SER A 33 5.95 -4.04 7.83
N THR A 34 5.79 -4.06 6.50
CA THR A 34 6.74 -3.43 5.59
C THR A 34 6.67 -1.90 5.65
N LEU A 35 5.48 -1.31 5.81
CA LEU A 35 5.32 0.13 6.02
C LEU A 35 5.91 0.59 7.36
N GLN A 36 5.74 -0.16 8.45
CA GLN A 36 6.38 0.18 9.73
C GLN A 36 7.90 0.30 9.59
N ASN A 37 8.51 -0.60 8.81
CA ASN A 37 9.93 -0.57 8.53
C ASN A 37 10.30 0.60 7.62
N ALA A 38 9.52 0.86 6.56
CA ALA A 38 9.73 1.98 5.65
C ALA A 38 9.62 3.34 6.36
N ILE A 39 8.61 3.52 7.21
CA ILE A 39 8.41 4.75 8.00
C ILE A 39 9.57 5.01 8.96
N LYS A 40 10.15 3.95 9.52
CA LYS A 40 11.29 4.06 10.44
C LYS A 40 12.64 4.21 9.71
N SER A 41 12.68 3.85 8.44
CA SER A 41 13.89 3.93 7.64
C SER A 41 14.22 5.38 7.28
N ASN A 42 15.50 5.74 7.35
CA ASN A 42 16.00 7.03 6.87
C ASN A 42 16.13 7.07 5.32
N GLU A 43 15.94 5.93 4.63
CA GLU A 43 16.07 5.83 3.19
C GLU A 43 15.04 6.63 2.40
N PHE A 44 13.90 6.94 3.03
CA PHE A 44 12.79 7.70 2.39
C PHE A 44 12.98 9.21 2.47
N GLY A 45 13.91 9.69 3.28
CA GLY A 45 14.14 11.12 3.48
C GLY A 45 13.06 11.81 4.33
N GLU A 46 13.35 13.04 4.74
CA GLU A 46 12.51 13.84 5.65
C GLU A 46 11.18 14.25 4.99
N TYR A 47 11.22 14.56 3.70
CA TYR A 47 10.05 15.09 2.96
C TYR A 47 9.18 14.00 2.34
N HIS A 48 9.43 12.72 2.64
CA HIS A 48 8.58 11.64 2.16
C HIS A 48 7.36 11.43 3.07
N ARG A 49 6.18 11.31 2.47
CA ARG A 49 4.91 11.15 3.16
C ARG A 49 4.19 9.88 2.72
N PHE A 50 3.64 9.18 3.69
CA PHE A 50 2.85 7.96 3.49
C PHE A 50 1.38 8.28 3.69
N ILE A 51 0.58 8.04 2.67
CA ILE A 51 -0.86 8.21 2.70
C ILE A 51 -1.49 6.83 2.53
N ILE A 52 -2.35 6.45 3.45
CA ILE A 52 -3.04 5.16 3.47
C ILE A 52 -4.53 5.44 3.46
N ILE A 53 -5.22 4.88 2.47
CA ILE A 53 -6.68 4.96 2.36
C ILE A 53 -7.21 3.55 2.61
N ASP A 54 -7.97 3.39 3.69
CA ASP A 54 -8.52 2.11 4.12
C ASP A 54 -10.04 2.20 4.30
N PRO A 55 -10.83 1.68 3.35
CA PRO A 55 -12.29 1.70 3.42
C PRO A 55 -12.87 0.68 4.41
N LYS A 56 -12.06 -0.28 4.89
CA LYS A 56 -12.52 -1.29 5.85
C LYS A 56 -12.69 -0.72 7.25
N THR A 57 -11.95 0.34 7.59
CA THR A 57 -11.99 1.01 8.89
C THR A 57 -11.77 0.07 10.08
N GLN A 58 -11.00 -1.00 9.86
CA GLN A 58 -10.79 -2.05 10.86
C GLN A 58 -9.73 -1.61 11.88
N LYS A 59 -10.10 -1.68 13.16
CA LYS A 59 -9.15 -1.47 14.27
C LYS A 59 -8.18 -2.63 14.39
N GLY A 60 -6.93 -2.32 14.72
CA GLY A 60 -5.84 -3.30 14.84
C GLY A 60 -5.03 -3.48 13.55
N ASP A 61 -5.44 -2.83 12.47
CA ASP A 61 -4.76 -2.85 11.17
C ASP A 61 -3.88 -1.58 11.00
N TYR A 62 -4.25 -0.71 10.07
CA TYR A 62 -3.45 0.48 9.73
C TYR A 62 -3.43 1.55 10.84
N ASP A 63 -4.34 1.53 11.79
CA ASP A 63 -4.31 2.41 12.97
C ASP A 63 -3.10 2.15 13.88
N LEU A 64 -2.39 1.03 13.70
CA LEU A 64 -1.05 0.81 14.27
C LEU A 64 0.02 1.75 13.70
N LEU A 65 -0.22 2.36 12.53
CA LEU A 65 0.72 3.26 11.85
C LEU A 65 0.44 4.73 12.16
N ALA A 66 -0.84 5.11 12.22
CA ALA A 66 -1.27 6.48 12.51
C ALA A 66 -2.72 6.50 12.99
N LYS A 67 -3.08 7.52 13.78
CA LYS A 67 -4.47 7.75 14.16
C LYS A 67 -5.30 8.08 12.90
N PRO A 68 -6.43 7.38 12.67
CA PRO A 68 -7.24 7.60 11.48
C PRO A 68 -7.95 8.96 11.52
N VAL A 69 -8.14 9.53 10.34
CA VAL A 69 -9.02 10.67 10.09
C VAL A 69 -10.15 10.23 9.16
N THR A 70 -11.36 10.69 9.40
CA THR A 70 -12.57 10.28 8.66
C THR A 70 -13.17 11.41 7.82
N ASP A 71 -12.61 12.60 7.91
CA ASP A 71 -13.03 13.79 7.19
C ASP A 71 -11.96 14.17 6.15
N LEU A 72 -12.37 14.39 4.90
CA LEU A 72 -11.47 14.65 3.79
C LEU A 72 -10.64 15.93 3.98
N LYS A 73 -11.24 17.01 4.53
CA LYS A 73 -10.51 18.25 4.82
C LYS A 73 -9.44 18.04 5.89
N LYS A 74 -9.74 17.19 6.89
CA LYS A 74 -8.75 16.79 7.91
C LYS A 74 -7.66 15.91 7.30
N ALA A 75 -8.01 15.05 6.34
CA ALA A 75 -7.03 14.25 5.60
C ALA A 75 -6.05 15.15 4.83
N PHE A 76 -6.51 16.16 4.10
CA PHE A 76 -5.64 17.13 3.40
C PHE A 76 -4.72 17.88 4.37
N LYS A 77 -5.25 18.30 5.51
CA LYS A 77 -4.45 18.96 6.56
C LYS A 77 -3.40 18.01 7.14
N SER A 78 -3.75 16.74 7.34
CA SER A 78 -2.86 15.70 7.84
C SER A 78 -1.74 15.41 6.83
N ILE A 79 -2.07 15.24 5.55
CA ILE A 79 -1.10 15.00 4.46
C ILE A 79 -0.02 16.09 4.43
N ARG A 80 -0.38 17.35 4.67
CA ARG A 80 0.60 18.46 4.70
C ARG A 80 1.49 18.47 5.93
N LYS A 81 0.96 18.03 7.10
CA LYS A 81 1.63 18.20 8.40
C LYS A 81 2.36 16.96 8.88
N ASN A 82 1.81 15.79 8.59
CA ASN A 82 2.25 14.53 9.15
C ASN A 82 3.03 13.69 8.14
N ARG A 83 3.98 12.92 8.61
CA ARG A 83 4.70 11.94 7.79
C ARG A 83 3.80 10.79 7.35
N VAL A 84 2.84 10.41 8.19
CA VAL A 84 1.87 9.35 7.91
C VAL A 84 0.47 9.90 8.07
N THR A 85 -0.38 9.66 7.08
CA THR A 85 -1.81 9.94 7.12
C THR A 85 -2.57 8.65 6.86
N LEU A 86 -3.42 8.26 7.81
CA LEU A 86 -4.42 7.21 7.62
C LEU A 86 -5.78 7.86 7.45
N PHE A 87 -6.41 7.60 6.32
CA PHE A 87 -7.75 8.07 6.00
C PHE A 87 -8.74 6.90 5.93
N TRP A 88 -9.79 6.99 6.68
CA TRP A 88 -10.94 6.10 6.69
C TRP A 88 -12.12 6.78 5.98
N PRO A 89 -12.31 6.55 4.68
CA PRO A 89 -13.39 7.15 3.90
C PRO A 89 -14.75 6.56 4.28
N ASN A 90 -15.81 7.27 3.94
CA ASN A 90 -17.12 6.65 3.81
C ASN A 90 -17.09 5.72 2.59
N VAL A 91 -17.57 4.49 2.74
CA VAL A 91 -17.57 3.49 1.66
C VAL A 91 -18.37 3.97 0.44
N GLU A 92 -19.46 4.71 0.65
CA GLU A 92 -20.30 5.27 -0.43
C GLU A 92 -19.54 6.35 -1.24
N GLU A 93 -18.67 7.12 -0.59
CA GLU A 93 -17.86 8.19 -1.21
C GLU A 93 -16.45 7.74 -1.59
N PHE A 94 -16.10 6.49 -1.36
CA PHE A 94 -14.73 5.99 -1.48
C PHE A 94 -14.07 6.37 -2.82
N GLY A 95 -14.78 6.24 -3.93
CA GLY A 95 -14.29 6.58 -5.25
C GLY A 95 -14.00 8.07 -5.44
N ASN A 96 -14.87 8.93 -4.92
CA ASN A 96 -14.74 10.37 -4.95
C ASN A 96 -13.58 10.82 -4.04
N ASP A 97 -13.56 10.33 -2.81
CA ASP A 97 -12.52 10.64 -1.83
C ASP A 97 -11.11 10.27 -2.34
N VAL A 98 -10.96 9.08 -2.96
CA VAL A 98 -9.70 8.67 -3.59
C VAL A 98 -9.31 9.61 -4.73
N SER A 99 -10.28 10.02 -5.56
CA SER A 99 -10.03 10.95 -6.67
C SER A 99 -9.59 12.30 -6.17
N ASP A 100 -10.23 12.84 -5.16
CA ASP A 100 -9.91 14.12 -4.53
C ASP A 100 -8.52 14.10 -3.87
N ILE A 101 -8.17 13.00 -3.21
CA ILE A 101 -6.82 12.83 -2.63
C ILE A 101 -5.76 12.77 -3.74
N VAL A 102 -6.01 12.04 -4.83
CA VAL A 102 -5.08 12.01 -5.97
C VAL A 102 -4.87 13.41 -6.55
N ASP A 103 -5.95 14.16 -6.81
CA ASP A 103 -5.88 15.51 -7.33
C ASP A 103 -5.14 16.46 -6.40
N TYR A 104 -5.40 16.34 -5.10
CA TYR A 104 -4.69 17.09 -4.08
C TYR A 104 -3.19 16.78 -4.05
N LEU A 105 -2.79 15.49 -4.15
CA LEU A 105 -1.38 15.10 -4.19
C LEU A 105 -0.67 15.62 -5.44
N PHE A 106 -1.32 15.62 -6.60
CA PHE A 106 -0.77 16.23 -7.82
C PHE A 106 -0.52 17.72 -7.64
N ALA A 107 -1.51 18.45 -7.12
CA ALA A 107 -1.37 19.88 -6.85
C ALA A 107 -0.27 20.18 -5.80
N LEU A 108 -0.18 19.32 -4.77
CA LEU A 108 0.84 19.46 -3.73
C LEU A 108 2.25 19.15 -4.25
N ALA A 109 2.40 18.14 -5.10
CA ALA A 109 3.68 17.79 -5.74
C ALA A 109 4.23 18.92 -6.61
N ASP A 110 3.35 19.73 -7.24
CA ASP A 110 3.76 20.90 -8.02
C ASP A 110 4.21 22.07 -7.13
N LYS A 111 3.57 22.24 -5.98
CA LYS A 111 3.90 23.29 -5.00
C LYS A 111 5.12 22.95 -4.15
N GLU A 112 5.33 21.68 -3.85
CA GLU A 112 6.39 21.19 -2.96
C GLU A 112 7.34 20.24 -3.73
N PRO A 113 8.27 20.72 -4.55
CA PRO A 113 9.08 19.89 -5.45
C PRO A 113 10.04 18.94 -4.73
N LYS A 114 10.32 19.16 -3.44
CA LYS A 114 11.14 18.26 -2.62
C LYS A 114 10.32 17.13 -1.98
N THR A 115 8.99 17.26 -1.93
CA THR A 115 8.13 16.28 -1.28
C THR A 115 7.82 15.13 -2.23
N SER A 116 7.87 13.93 -1.69
CA SER A 116 7.48 12.69 -2.39
C SER A 116 6.43 11.93 -1.57
N PHE A 117 5.68 11.06 -2.25
CA PHE A 117 4.52 10.44 -1.65
C PHE A 117 4.45 8.94 -1.96
N THR A 118 4.07 8.15 -0.97
CA THR A 118 3.51 6.81 -1.16
C THR A 118 2.01 6.89 -0.93
N LEU A 119 1.21 6.49 -1.91
CA LEU A 119 -0.24 6.40 -1.78
C LEU A 119 -0.66 4.94 -1.79
N VAL A 120 -1.05 4.43 -0.63
CA VAL A 120 -1.58 3.08 -0.45
C VAL A 120 -3.10 3.14 -0.52
N ILE A 121 -3.70 2.35 -1.40
CA ILE A 121 -5.15 2.22 -1.56
C ILE A 121 -5.52 0.78 -1.26
N ASP A 122 -6.08 0.53 -0.08
CA ASP A 122 -6.61 -0.79 0.26
C ASP A 122 -7.97 -1.01 -0.41
N GLU A 123 -8.31 -2.26 -0.67
CA GLU A 123 -9.49 -2.69 -1.44
C GLU A 123 -9.63 -1.97 -2.79
N ALA A 124 -8.52 -1.73 -3.48
CA ALA A 124 -8.50 -1.05 -4.78
C ALA A 124 -9.40 -1.75 -5.82
N SER A 125 -9.68 -3.03 -5.65
CA SER A 125 -10.61 -3.81 -6.49
C SER A 125 -12.05 -3.30 -6.46
N ILE A 126 -12.44 -2.52 -5.46
CA ILE A 126 -13.75 -1.83 -5.43
C ILE A 126 -13.82 -0.77 -6.53
N LEU A 127 -12.69 -0.10 -6.81
CA LEU A 127 -12.60 1.01 -7.76
C LEU A 127 -12.10 0.58 -9.14
N ILE A 128 -11.28 -0.46 -9.17
CA ILE A 128 -10.55 -0.90 -10.37
C ILE A 128 -11.00 -2.29 -10.75
N THR A 129 -11.56 -2.41 -11.95
CA THR A 129 -11.91 -3.71 -12.55
C THR A 129 -11.14 -3.87 -13.88
N PRO A 130 -11.11 -5.06 -14.48
CA PRO A 130 -10.44 -5.26 -15.76
C PRO A 130 -10.89 -4.29 -16.87
N THR A 131 -12.13 -3.83 -16.81
CA THR A 131 -12.77 -2.96 -17.83
C THR A 131 -12.90 -1.50 -17.39
N LYS A 132 -12.85 -1.21 -16.09
CA LYS A 132 -13.12 0.14 -15.55
C LYS A 132 -12.01 0.58 -14.60
N ILE A 133 -11.55 1.81 -14.77
CA ILE A 133 -10.62 2.50 -13.87
C ILE A 133 -11.03 3.97 -13.76
N PRO A 134 -11.10 4.57 -12.57
CA PRO A 134 -11.34 6.01 -12.42
C PRO A 134 -10.29 6.85 -13.16
N PRO A 135 -10.67 7.97 -13.79
CA PRO A 135 -9.72 8.83 -14.51
C PRO A 135 -8.54 9.29 -13.64
N SER A 136 -8.78 9.61 -12.38
CA SER A 136 -7.76 9.99 -11.41
C SER A 136 -6.72 8.89 -11.19
N LEU A 137 -7.16 7.63 -11.04
CA LEU A 137 -6.27 6.48 -10.87
C LEU A 137 -5.53 6.12 -12.17
N LYS A 138 -6.19 6.27 -13.32
CA LYS A 138 -5.51 6.15 -14.62
C LYS A 138 -4.40 7.21 -14.74
N ARG A 139 -4.69 8.47 -14.42
CA ARG A 139 -3.68 9.55 -14.40
C ARG A 139 -2.56 9.25 -13.41
N LEU A 140 -2.89 8.77 -12.21
CA LEU A 140 -1.92 8.39 -11.19
C LEU A 140 -0.97 7.30 -11.69
N SER A 141 -1.49 6.25 -12.34
CA SER A 141 -0.67 5.15 -12.87
C SER A 141 0.31 5.62 -13.96
N VAL A 142 -0.09 6.57 -14.80
CA VAL A 142 0.73 7.05 -15.93
C VAL A 142 1.68 8.18 -15.51
N GLN A 143 1.23 9.11 -14.67
CA GLN A 143 1.94 10.35 -14.36
C GLN A 143 2.48 10.41 -12.93
N GLY A 144 2.08 9.49 -12.06
CA GLY A 144 2.45 9.52 -10.63
C GLY A 144 3.96 9.58 -10.42
N ARG A 145 4.73 8.82 -11.21
CA ARG A 145 6.20 8.83 -11.16
C ARG A 145 6.78 10.24 -11.39
N ALA A 146 6.34 10.93 -12.41
CA ALA A 146 6.81 12.29 -12.72
C ALA A 146 6.45 13.30 -11.61
N LYS A 147 5.37 13.01 -10.87
CA LYS A 147 4.91 13.81 -9.72
C LYS A 147 5.44 13.28 -8.38
N ARG A 148 6.37 12.33 -8.40
CA ARG A 148 6.96 11.73 -7.19
C ARG A 148 5.90 11.07 -6.28
N ILE A 149 4.88 10.48 -6.88
CA ILE A 149 3.83 9.75 -6.19
C ILE A 149 3.95 8.27 -6.57
N LYS A 150 4.21 7.42 -5.59
CA LYS A 150 4.26 5.96 -5.74
C LYS A 150 2.91 5.36 -5.33
N PRO A 151 2.09 4.87 -6.26
CA PRO A 151 0.87 4.16 -5.92
C PRO A 151 1.16 2.73 -5.48
N VAL A 152 0.42 2.28 -4.47
CA VAL A 152 0.38 0.90 -3.98
C VAL A 152 -1.08 0.48 -3.93
N PHE A 153 -1.44 -0.49 -4.75
CA PHE A 153 -2.81 -0.98 -4.87
C PHE A 153 -2.94 -2.34 -4.20
N ILE A 154 -3.89 -2.48 -3.29
CA ILE A 154 -4.14 -3.73 -2.58
C ILE A 154 -5.51 -4.24 -3.00
N GLY A 155 -5.57 -5.52 -3.40
CA GLY A 155 -6.81 -6.14 -3.86
C GLY A 155 -6.89 -7.62 -3.52
N GLN A 156 -8.09 -8.19 -3.65
CA GLN A 156 -8.31 -9.61 -3.38
C GLN A 156 -7.91 -10.50 -4.56
N ARG A 157 -7.94 -9.96 -5.77
CA ARG A 157 -7.56 -10.69 -6.98
C ARG A 157 -6.44 -9.95 -7.73
N PRO A 158 -5.50 -10.68 -8.36
CA PRO A 158 -4.36 -10.08 -9.05
C PRO A 158 -4.71 -9.58 -10.47
N ILE A 159 -5.99 -9.38 -10.76
CA ILE A 159 -6.48 -8.94 -12.05
C ILE A 159 -6.90 -7.49 -11.94
N PHE A 160 -6.06 -6.61 -12.43
CA PHE A 160 -6.32 -5.19 -12.47
C PHE A 160 -6.68 -4.75 -13.90
N ASN A 161 -6.72 -3.46 -14.10
CA ASN A 161 -6.96 -2.84 -15.39
C ASN A 161 -5.66 -2.79 -16.21
N ARG A 162 -5.74 -2.97 -17.55
CA ARG A 162 -4.57 -2.93 -18.44
C ARG A 162 -3.69 -1.68 -18.29
N TRP A 163 -4.28 -0.53 -17.96
CA TRP A 163 -3.54 0.71 -17.73
C TRP A 163 -2.72 0.66 -16.45
N LEU A 164 -3.26 0.01 -15.43
CA LEU A 164 -2.55 -0.20 -14.19
C LEU A 164 -1.42 -1.19 -14.38
N ASP A 165 -1.72 -2.36 -14.95
CA ASP A 165 -0.76 -3.45 -15.15
C ASP A 165 0.46 -3.00 -15.96
N ALA A 166 0.26 -2.20 -17.01
CA ALA A 166 1.34 -1.64 -17.81
C ALA A 166 2.23 -0.63 -17.06
N ASN A 167 1.77 -0.16 -15.90
CA ASN A 167 2.45 0.82 -15.05
C ASN A 167 2.76 0.28 -13.65
N LEU A 168 2.94 -1.04 -13.51
CA LEU A 168 3.43 -1.69 -12.32
C LEU A 168 4.89 -2.07 -12.48
N SER A 169 5.68 -1.87 -11.45
CA SER A 169 7.05 -2.41 -11.35
C SER A 169 7.11 -3.65 -10.49
N ASN A 170 6.18 -3.81 -9.57
CA ASN A 170 6.18 -4.91 -8.61
C ASN A 170 4.79 -5.49 -8.40
N LEU A 171 4.74 -6.80 -8.26
CA LEU A 171 3.58 -7.52 -7.78
C LEU A 171 3.96 -8.36 -6.56
N ILE A 172 3.22 -8.21 -5.47
CA ILE A 172 3.23 -9.13 -4.34
C ILE A 172 1.97 -9.98 -4.46
N LEU A 173 2.15 -11.28 -4.54
CA LEU A 173 1.06 -12.24 -4.65
C LEU A 173 1.08 -13.17 -3.43
N ALA A 174 0.11 -13.00 -2.53
CA ALA A 174 -0.19 -13.95 -1.48
C ALA A 174 -1.09 -15.08 -2.04
N ARG A 175 -1.53 -16.00 -1.20
CA ARG A 175 -2.41 -17.11 -1.62
C ARG A 175 -3.58 -16.58 -2.45
N THR A 176 -3.75 -17.13 -3.65
CA THR A 176 -4.78 -16.72 -4.63
C THR A 176 -5.53 -17.93 -5.19
N LEU A 177 -6.55 -17.70 -6.01
CA LEU A 177 -7.32 -18.79 -6.62
C LEU A 177 -6.53 -19.43 -7.78
N PRO A 178 -6.64 -20.74 -7.97
CA PRO A 178 -6.00 -21.43 -9.12
C PRO A 178 -6.35 -20.79 -10.47
N VAL A 179 -7.61 -20.39 -10.68
CA VAL A 179 -8.07 -19.73 -11.92
C VAL A 179 -7.33 -18.42 -12.22
N ASP A 180 -6.72 -17.81 -11.24
CA ASP A 180 -5.96 -16.58 -11.44
C ASP A 180 -4.56 -16.83 -12.02
N PHE A 181 -4.00 -18.02 -11.83
CA PHE A 181 -2.66 -18.36 -12.35
C PHE A 181 -2.61 -18.35 -13.89
N ASP A 182 -3.59 -18.91 -14.56
CA ASP A 182 -3.73 -18.85 -16.03
C ASP A 182 -3.74 -17.39 -16.52
N THR A 183 -4.45 -16.54 -15.82
CA THR A 183 -4.55 -15.12 -16.18
C THR A 183 -3.22 -14.39 -15.96
N LEU A 184 -2.52 -14.70 -14.87
CA LEU A 184 -1.20 -14.16 -14.56
C LEU A 184 -0.17 -14.60 -15.59
N GLN A 185 -0.17 -15.89 -15.96
CA GLN A 185 0.71 -16.44 -16.97
C GLN A 185 0.50 -15.78 -18.34
N LYS A 186 -0.76 -15.67 -18.78
CA LYS A 186 -1.11 -14.99 -20.04
C LYS A 186 -0.68 -13.52 -20.05
N ARG A 187 -0.71 -12.87 -18.91
CA ARG A 187 -0.49 -11.43 -18.77
C ARG A 187 1.01 -11.07 -18.68
N TRP A 188 1.79 -11.88 -17.97
CA TRP A 188 3.20 -11.58 -17.71
C TRP A 188 4.18 -12.66 -18.22
N GLY A 189 3.68 -13.72 -18.86
CA GLY A 189 4.53 -14.74 -19.46
C GLY A 189 5.31 -15.61 -18.47
N VAL A 190 4.90 -15.62 -17.19
CA VAL A 190 5.54 -16.38 -16.12
C VAL A 190 4.59 -17.49 -15.68
N ASP A 191 5.10 -18.71 -15.61
CA ASP A 191 4.38 -19.83 -15.01
C ASP A 191 4.37 -19.67 -13.48
N PHE A 192 3.21 -19.29 -12.96
CA PHE A 192 3.00 -19.13 -11.53
C PHE A 192 2.51 -20.41 -10.84
N GLU A 193 2.06 -21.41 -11.59
CA GLU A 193 1.53 -22.66 -11.01
C GLU A 193 2.57 -23.41 -10.19
N GLN A 194 3.83 -23.40 -10.64
CA GLN A 194 4.96 -23.99 -9.91
C GLN A 194 5.14 -23.45 -8.49
N TYR A 195 4.56 -22.28 -8.18
CA TYR A 195 4.63 -21.66 -6.85
C TYR A 195 3.38 -21.90 -6.02
N GLN A 196 2.34 -22.50 -6.60
CA GLN A 196 1.05 -22.69 -5.92
C GLN A 196 1.19 -23.56 -4.69
N GLU A 197 1.93 -24.67 -4.78
CA GLU A 197 2.19 -25.58 -3.66
C GLU A 197 2.92 -24.85 -2.55
N SER A 198 4.00 -24.13 -2.88
CA SER A 198 4.75 -23.36 -1.88
C SER A 198 3.91 -22.29 -1.17
N LEU A 199 2.97 -21.66 -1.87
CA LEU A 199 2.03 -20.70 -1.26
C LEU A 199 0.98 -21.38 -0.37
N ALA A 200 0.69 -22.66 -0.61
CA ALA A 200 -0.25 -23.45 0.20
C ALA A 200 0.42 -24.09 1.41
N GLU A 201 1.68 -24.52 1.28
CA GLU A 201 2.42 -25.23 2.32
C GLU A 201 2.85 -24.36 3.49
N VAL A 202 3.18 -23.09 3.21
CA VAL A 202 3.67 -22.16 4.24
C VAL A 202 2.67 -21.02 4.44
N ASP A 203 1.99 -21.03 5.58
CA ASP A 203 1.04 -19.99 5.93
C ASP A 203 1.68 -18.59 5.83
N TYR A 204 0.95 -17.66 5.17
CA TYR A 204 1.36 -16.28 4.99
C TYR A 204 2.64 -16.08 4.17
N SER A 205 3.15 -17.12 3.49
CA SER A 205 4.16 -16.93 2.44
C SER A 205 3.58 -16.14 1.27
N PHE A 206 4.43 -15.52 0.49
CA PHE A 206 4.01 -14.75 -0.68
C PHE A 206 5.09 -14.76 -1.77
N MET A 207 4.67 -14.50 -2.99
CA MET A 207 5.59 -14.25 -4.08
C MET A 207 5.84 -12.75 -4.24
N PHE A 208 7.08 -12.39 -4.48
CA PHE A 208 7.47 -11.08 -4.98
C PHE A 208 7.87 -11.22 -6.43
N PHE A 209 7.16 -10.53 -7.31
CA PHE A 209 7.47 -10.48 -8.72
C PHE A 209 7.98 -9.08 -9.10
N ASP A 210 9.24 -9.01 -9.54
CA ASP A 210 9.87 -7.84 -10.13
C ASP A 210 9.51 -7.83 -11.62
N LEU A 211 8.54 -7.02 -12.00
CA LEU A 211 8.01 -6.95 -13.37
C LEU A 211 9.02 -6.37 -14.37
N GLU A 212 9.94 -5.52 -13.90
CA GLU A 212 10.96 -4.92 -14.78
C GLU A 212 12.08 -5.92 -15.14
N LYS A 213 12.41 -6.79 -14.18
CA LYS A 213 13.48 -7.80 -14.37
C LYS A 213 12.94 -9.17 -14.77
N VAL A 214 11.62 -9.33 -14.74
CA VAL A 214 10.93 -10.61 -14.98
C VAL A 214 11.46 -11.71 -14.02
N VAL A 215 11.57 -11.37 -12.72
CA VAL A 215 12.10 -12.27 -11.70
C VAL A 215 11.06 -12.49 -10.61
N VAL A 216 10.75 -13.76 -10.36
CA VAL A 216 9.88 -14.19 -9.25
C VAL A 216 10.73 -14.72 -8.11
N LYS A 217 10.35 -14.37 -6.88
CA LYS A 217 10.98 -14.87 -5.65
C LYS A 217 9.91 -15.29 -4.67
N MET A 218 10.04 -16.52 -4.16
CA MET A 218 9.28 -16.92 -2.98
C MET A 218 9.83 -16.21 -1.75
N MET A 219 8.93 -15.72 -0.92
CA MET A 219 9.23 -14.95 0.29
C MET A 219 8.59 -15.62 1.50
N ASN A 220 9.36 -15.73 2.56
CA ASN A 220 8.84 -16.17 3.85
C ASN A 220 7.87 -15.14 4.45
N PRO A 221 7.00 -15.55 5.39
CA PRO A 221 6.12 -14.65 6.10
C PRO A 221 6.88 -13.46 6.69
N VAL A 222 6.29 -12.28 6.60
CA VAL A 222 6.86 -11.11 7.29
C VAL A 222 6.60 -11.21 8.80
N PRO A 223 7.48 -10.62 9.63
CA PRO A 223 7.21 -10.50 11.06
C PRO A 223 5.89 -9.77 11.32
N LEU A 224 5.16 -10.18 12.34
CA LEU A 224 3.94 -9.48 12.74
C LEU A 224 4.22 -8.00 13.05
N PRO A 225 3.29 -7.10 12.71
CA PRO A 225 3.39 -5.69 13.04
C PRO A 225 3.60 -5.50 14.55
N LYS A 226 4.49 -4.58 14.91
CA LYS A 226 4.70 -4.23 16.33
C LYS A 226 3.56 -3.33 16.80
N VAL A 227 2.79 -3.83 17.76
CA VAL A 227 1.80 -3.02 18.44
C VAL A 227 2.54 -1.97 19.28
N PRO A 228 2.24 -0.67 19.15
CA PRO A 228 2.79 0.35 20.02
C PRO A 228 2.45 -0.01 21.47
N LYS A 229 3.46 -0.02 22.34
CA LYS A 229 3.20 -0.17 23.78
C LYS A 229 2.37 1.03 24.20
N GLU A 230 1.18 0.79 24.73
CA GLU A 230 0.41 1.86 25.38
C GLU A 230 1.34 2.56 26.39
N PRO A 231 1.39 3.89 26.37
CA PRO A 231 2.09 4.61 27.43
C PRO A 231 1.46 4.15 28.75
N LYS A 232 2.28 3.60 29.65
CA LYS A 232 1.80 3.22 30.98
C LYS A 232 1.00 4.39 31.53
N LYS A 233 -0.31 4.21 31.69
CA LYS A 233 -1.13 5.24 32.36
C LYS A 233 -0.46 5.46 33.69
N ARG A 234 0.15 6.64 33.90
CA ARG A 234 0.64 7.04 35.21
C ARG A 234 -0.52 6.92 36.15
N THR A 235 -0.44 5.98 37.07
CA THR A 235 -1.42 5.86 38.14
C THR A 235 -1.35 7.13 38.96
N TRP A 236 -2.47 7.50 39.61
CA TRP A 236 -2.47 8.65 40.50
C TRP A 236 -1.37 8.56 41.58
N MET A 237 -0.95 7.33 41.95
CA MET A 237 0.18 7.07 42.86
C MET A 237 1.53 7.51 42.29
N ASP A 238 1.78 7.41 40.98
CA ASP A 238 3.04 7.86 40.36
C ASP A 238 3.24 9.39 40.47
N ARG A 239 2.19 10.14 40.79
CA ARG A 239 2.25 11.59 40.98
C ARG A 239 2.72 11.99 42.40
N PHE A 240 2.63 11.08 43.37
CA PHE A 240 2.98 11.35 44.75
C PHE A 240 4.40 10.91 45.15
N PHE A 241 5.06 10.08 44.34
CA PHE A 241 6.37 9.54 44.66
C PHE A 241 7.50 10.04 43.75
N THR A 242 7.27 11.04 42.91
CA THR A 242 8.33 11.73 42.15
C THR A 242 8.52 13.15 42.76
N ASN A 243 9.25 13.19 43.86
CA ASN A 243 10.02 14.37 44.31
C ASN A 243 11.48 14.00 44.36
#